data_069a5ff48469b5661ad7d12152380f2a
#
_entry.id   069a5ff48469b5661ad7d12152380f2a
#
_cell.length_a   1.000
_cell.length_b   1.000
_cell.length_c   1.000
_cell.angle_alpha   90.00
_cell.angle_beta   90.00
_cell.angle_gamma   90.00
#
_symmetry.space_group_name_H-M   'P 1'
#
loop_
_entity.id
_entity.type
_entity.pdbx_description
1 polymer ?
#
loop_
_entity_poly.entity_id
_entity_poly.type
_entity_poly.pdbx_seq_one_letter_code
_entity_poly.pdbx_strand_id
1 'polypeptide(L)'
;MCSSDLATDEGYVTVFPCGDRPEASNLNYRRGQTTPNAVIASLSSTGEVCFFSFAPVDLIADLNGALLTGNGFQPITPFRIADTRHGFGAGVPRARVGDMTENAASLEIPILGIGPVPATGVGAVALNVTLTNTSAPDAGGYATVYPCGSRPNTSNLNFVAGATVPNAVVTPLSPTGSICVFVFGRADVIVDVNGSFLAGQGFNPLAPTRIADSRNGIDRKSTRLNSSHT
;
A
#
# COMPACT_ATOMS: atom_id res chain seq x y z
N MET A 1 9.44 9.14 33.45
CA MET A 1 10.13 8.18 32.57
C MET A 1 9.05 7.54 31.73
N CYS A 2 8.87 7.96 30.49
CA CYS A 2 7.98 7.26 29.57
C CYS A 2 8.66 5.95 29.19
N SER A 3 8.18 4.84 29.71
CA SER A 3 8.51 3.53 29.18
C SER A 3 7.92 3.47 27.78
N SER A 4 8.74 3.59 26.75
CA SER A 4 8.33 3.27 25.39
C SER A 4 8.34 1.75 25.32
N ASP A 5 7.20 1.12 25.57
CA ASP A 5 7.03 -0.30 25.34
C ASP A 5 6.97 -0.54 23.83
N LEU A 6 8.14 -0.46 23.20
CA LEU A 6 8.34 -0.81 21.80
C LEU A 6 8.04 -2.29 21.61
N ALA A 7 7.65 -2.68 20.41
CA ALA A 7 7.42 -4.07 20.03
C ALA A 7 8.54 -4.98 20.60
N THR A 8 8.14 -6.00 21.35
CA THR A 8 9.09 -6.93 22.01
C THR A 8 9.66 -7.94 21.04
N ASP A 9 9.00 -8.13 19.88
CA ASP A 9 9.37 -9.09 18.85
C ASP A 9 9.01 -8.55 17.45
N GLU A 10 9.40 -9.25 16.40
CA GLU A 10 8.92 -8.94 15.06
C GLU A 10 7.51 -9.52 14.85
N GLY A 11 6.70 -8.83 14.07
CA GLY A 11 5.33 -9.25 13.84
C GLY A 11 4.62 -8.40 12.80
N TYR A 12 3.31 -8.58 12.78
CA TYR A 12 2.44 -7.81 11.89
C TYR A 12 1.11 -7.48 12.57
N VAL A 13 0.45 -6.45 12.06
CA VAL A 13 -0.91 -6.08 12.43
C VAL A 13 -1.82 -6.27 11.23
N THR A 14 -2.99 -6.86 11.46
CA THR A 14 -4.10 -6.90 10.49
C THR A 14 -5.23 -6.03 11.01
N VAL A 15 -5.72 -5.13 10.16
CA VAL A 15 -6.89 -4.26 10.42
C VAL A 15 -8.04 -4.73 9.52
N PHE A 16 -9.18 -5.05 10.11
CA PHE A 16 -10.26 -5.68 9.35
C PHE A 16 -11.63 -5.41 10.02
N PRO A 17 -12.77 -5.52 9.29
CA PRO A 17 -14.08 -5.48 9.91
C PRO A 17 -14.19 -6.62 10.93
N CYS A 18 -14.66 -6.33 12.14
CA CYS A 18 -14.76 -7.37 13.18
C CYS A 18 -15.56 -8.58 12.69
N GLY A 19 -14.98 -9.77 12.86
CA GLY A 19 -15.46 -11.05 12.36
C GLY A 19 -14.30 -11.97 12.03
N ASP A 20 -14.40 -12.76 10.98
CA ASP A 20 -13.34 -13.66 10.55
C ASP A 20 -12.11 -12.87 10.09
N ARG A 21 -10.97 -13.20 10.69
CA ARG A 21 -9.69 -12.55 10.37
C ARG A 21 -9.18 -12.98 9.00
N PRO A 22 -8.92 -12.04 8.08
CA PRO A 22 -8.34 -12.36 6.77
C PRO A 22 -6.84 -12.72 6.89
N GLU A 23 -6.33 -13.46 5.92
CA GLU A 23 -4.90 -13.75 5.78
C GLU A 23 -4.19 -12.58 5.06
N ALA A 24 -4.11 -11.44 5.73
CA ALA A 24 -3.48 -10.22 5.24
C ALA A 24 -2.72 -9.53 6.35
N SER A 25 -1.75 -8.70 6.00
CA SER A 25 -1.11 -7.78 6.94
C SER A 25 -1.19 -6.35 6.42
N ASN A 26 -1.55 -5.41 7.29
CA ASN A 26 -1.55 -3.99 6.95
C ASN A 26 -0.29 -3.28 7.44
N LEU A 27 0.38 -3.82 8.44
CA LEU A 27 1.57 -3.27 9.05
C LEU A 27 2.51 -4.40 9.44
N ASN A 28 3.78 -4.30 9.12
CA ASN A 28 4.82 -5.20 9.58
C ASN A 28 5.82 -4.41 10.42
N TYR A 29 6.22 -4.95 11.57
CA TYR A 29 7.12 -4.27 12.50
C TYR A 29 8.23 -5.21 12.98
N ARG A 30 9.33 -4.63 13.40
CA ARG A 30 10.46 -5.31 14.04
C ARG A 30 10.57 -4.90 15.50
N ARG A 31 11.21 -5.74 16.28
CA ARG A 31 11.54 -5.44 17.67
C ARG A 31 12.17 -4.05 17.80
N GLY A 32 11.65 -3.26 18.73
CA GLY A 32 12.16 -1.93 19.05
C GLY A 32 11.90 -0.86 17.99
N GLN A 33 10.99 -1.11 17.02
CA GLN A 33 10.63 -0.12 15.99
C GLN A 33 9.22 0.40 16.20
N THR A 34 9.05 1.71 15.98
CA THR A 34 7.74 2.33 15.73
C THR A 34 7.54 2.41 14.23
N THR A 35 6.48 1.79 13.73
CA THR A 35 6.20 1.72 12.29
C THR A 35 4.80 2.26 12.02
N PRO A 36 4.64 3.38 11.30
CA PRO A 36 3.34 3.89 10.87
C PRO A 36 2.90 3.25 9.56
N ASN A 37 1.59 3.15 9.36
CA ASN A 37 0.98 2.90 8.06
C ASN A 37 -0.42 3.52 8.01
N ALA A 38 -0.91 3.85 6.82
CA ALA A 38 -2.30 4.19 6.60
C ALA A 38 -3.09 2.93 6.21
N VAL A 39 -4.35 2.86 6.61
CA VAL A 39 -5.23 1.74 6.27
C VAL A 39 -6.61 2.28 5.88
N ILE A 40 -7.18 1.76 4.81
CA ILE A 40 -8.60 1.89 4.50
C ILE A 40 -9.23 0.53 4.83
N ALA A 41 -10.10 0.50 5.83
CA ALA A 41 -10.78 -0.71 6.26
C ALA A 41 -12.31 -0.52 6.22
N SER A 42 -13.02 -1.58 5.85
CA SER A 42 -14.47 -1.62 6.02
C SER A 42 -14.84 -1.73 7.49
N LEU A 43 -16.05 -1.29 7.83
CA LEU A 43 -16.65 -1.56 9.14
C LEU A 43 -17.40 -2.89 9.12
N SER A 44 -17.49 -3.54 10.28
CA SER A 44 -18.41 -4.66 10.49
C SER A 44 -19.87 -4.21 10.40
N SER A 45 -20.79 -5.15 10.43
CA SER A 45 -22.24 -4.84 10.50
C SER A 45 -22.64 -4.09 11.77
N THR A 46 -21.80 -4.13 12.81
CA THR A 46 -21.97 -3.40 14.07
C THR A 46 -21.21 -2.07 14.11
N GLY A 47 -20.53 -1.69 13.00
CA GLY A 47 -19.78 -0.44 12.90
C GLY A 47 -18.38 -0.48 13.52
N GLU A 48 -17.78 -1.66 13.66
CA GLU A 48 -16.53 -1.88 14.37
C GLU A 48 -15.40 -2.26 13.43
N VAL A 49 -14.17 -1.91 13.83
CA VAL A 49 -12.90 -2.33 13.23
C VAL A 49 -12.11 -3.09 14.28
N CYS A 50 -11.59 -4.24 13.90
CA CYS A 50 -10.75 -5.07 14.73
C CYS A 50 -9.28 -4.99 14.33
N PHE A 51 -8.41 -5.06 15.33
CA PHE A 51 -6.96 -5.13 15.18
C PHE A 51 -6.46 -6.45 15.73
N PHE A 52 -5.75 -7.19 14.89
CA PHE A 52 -5.00 -8.37 15.32
C PHE A 52 -3.51 -8.05 15.27
N SER A 53 -2.77 -8.42 16.31
CA SER A 53 -1.30 -8.38 16.31
C SER A 53 -0.74 -9.78 16.50
N PHE A 54 0.24 -10.15 15.66
CA PHE A 54 0.89 -11.46 15.73
C PHE A 54 1.78 -11.61 16.98
N ALA A 55 2.47 -10.53 17.37
CA ALA A 55 3.26 -10.50 18.59
C ALA A 55 2.83 -9.29 19.45
N PRO A 56 3.13 -9.26 20.76
CA PRO A 56 2.81 -8.13 21.62
C PRO A 56 3.41 -6.83 21.11
N VAL A 57 2.57 -5.80 20.98
CA VAL A 57 2.94 -4.45 20.51
C VAL A 57 1.96 -3.44 21.08
N ASP A 58 2.44 -2.23 21.39
CA ASP A 58 1.56 -1.10 21.62
C ASP A 58 1.02 -0.57 20.29
N LEU A 59 -0.29 -0.35 20.25
CA LEU A 59 -1.00 0.11 19.07
C LEU A 59 -1.59 1.49 19.31
N ILE A 60 -1.29 2.42 18.40
CA ILE A 60 -1.92 3.73 18.34
C ILE A 60 -2.70 3.79 17.02
N ALA A 61 -3.97 4.12 17.08
CA ALA A 61 -4.82 4.25 15.90
C ALA A 61 -5.50 5.62 15.87
N ASP A 62 -5.24 6.38 14.81
CA ASP A 62 -5.86 7.68 14.56
C ASP A 62 -6.87 7.57 13.41
N LEU A 63 -8.06 8.11 13.60
CA LEU A 63 -9.09 8.16 12.56
C LEU A 63 -9.00 9.47 11.78
N ASN A 64 -8.65 9.38 10.49
CA ASN A 64 -8.50 10.56 9.63
C ASN A 64 -9.78 10.91 8.85
N GLY A 65 -10.71 9.98 8.73
CA GLY A 65 -11.97 10.22 8.02
C GLY A 65 -12.75 8.94 7.74
N ALA A 66 -13.90 9.10 7.11
CA ALA A 66 -14.77 8.01 6.70
C ALA A 66 -15.19 8.17 5.23
N LEU A 67 -15.22 7.08 4.51
CA LEU A 67 -15.80 6.99 3.17
C LEU A 67 -17.26 6.60 3.31
N LEU A 68 -18.17 7.53 2.96
CA LEU A 68 -19.61 7.33 3.14
C LEU A 68 -20.16 6.37 2.07
N THR A 69 -21.19 5.62 2.45
CA THR A 69 -21.95 4.77 1.52
C THR A 69 -22.53 5.63 0.38
N GLY A 70 -22.44 5.12 -0.84
CA GLY A 70 -22.94 5.83 -2.04
C GLY A 70 -21.93 6.76 -2.71
N ASN A 71 -20.76 6.99 -2.13
CA ASN A 71 -19.70 7.82 -2.72
C ASN A 71 -18.71 7.04 -3.62
N GLY A 72 -19.17 5.93 -4.20
CA GLY A 72 -18.38 5.16 -5.16
C GLY A 72 -17.32 4.24 -4.57
N PHE A 73 -17.04 4.30 -3.27
CA PHE A 73 -16.15 3.33 -2.63
C PHE A 73 -16.88 2.04 -2.31
N GLN A 74 -16.34 0.92 -2.75
CA GLN A 74 -16.81 -0.44 -2.47
C GLN A 74 -15.77 -1.09 -1.53
N PRO A 75 -16.06 -1.21 -0.23
CA PRO A 75 -15.15 -1.81 0.72
C PRO A 75 -15.03 -3.32 0.45
N ILE A 76 -13.83 -3.85 0.63
CA ILE A 76 -13.51 -5.27 0.50
C ILE A 76 -12.82 -5.69 1.79
N THR A 77 -13.28 -6.78 2.42
CA THR A 77 -12.49 -7.45 3.45
C THR A 77 -11.13 -7.80 2.85
N PRO A 78 -10.00 -7.46 3.51
CA PRO A 78 -8.69 -7.61 2.91
C PRO A 78 -8.50 -8.96 2.22
N PHE A 79 -8.25 -8.93 0.92
CA PHE A 79 -8.16 -10.10 0.05
C PHE A 79 -6.83 -10.10 -0.69
N ARG A 80 -6.04 -11.19 -0.53
CA ARG A 80 -4.77 -11.33 -1.25
C ARG A 80 -4.99 -11.58 -2.72
N ILE A 81 -4.43 -10.69 -3.55
CA ILE A 81 -4.55 -10.76 -5.01
C ILE A 81 -3.25 -11.21 -5.67
N ALA A 82 -2.10 -10.96 -5.03
CA ALA A 82 -0.79 -11.39 -5.52
C ALA A 82 0.18 -11.67 -4.38
N ASP A 83 1.00 -12.72 -4.55
CA ASP A 83 2.10 -13.07 -3.65
C ASP A 83 3.20 -13.81 -4.41
N THR A 84 4.29 -13.14 -4.71
CA THR A 84 5.39 -13.71 -5.51
C THR A 84 6.21 -14.77 -4.76
N ARG A 85 6.13 -14.83 -3.43
CA ARG A 85 6.79 -15.88 -2.63
C ARG A 85 6.26 -17.27 -2.99
N HIS A 86 4.99 -17.32 -3.37
CA HIS A 86 4.26 -18.56 -3.63
C HIS A 86 3.78 -18.69 -5.08
N GLY A 87 3.94 -17.65 -5.93
CA GLY A 87 3.34 -17.59 -7.26
C GLY A 87 1.81 -17.56 -7.19
N PHE A 88 1.27 -16.87 -6.17
CA PHE A 88 -0.16 -16.72 -6.00
C PHE A 88 -0.65 -15.49 -6.75
N GLY A 89 -1.74 -15.66 -7.51
CA GLY A 89 -2.37 -14.63 -8.34
C GLY A 89 -2.29 -14.95 -9.83
N ALA A 90 -3.18 -14.36 -10.61
CA ALA A 90 -3.22 -14.55 -12.06
C ALA A 90 -1.96 -13.98 -12.72
N GLY A 91 -1.18 -14.84 -13.37
CA GLY A 91 0.07 -14.44 -14.05
C GLY A 91 1.22 -14.04 -13.12
N VAL A 92 1.08 -14.21 -11.81
CA VAL A 92 2.10 -13.85 -10.82
C VAL A 92 3.16 -14.95 -10.72
N PRO A 93 4.44 -14.66 -11.02
CA PRO A 93 5.51 -15.66 -10.95
C PRO A 93 5.92 -15.94 -9.50
N ARG A 94 6.44 -17.13 -9.22
CA ARG A 94 7.14 -17.42 -7.97
C ARG A 94 8.59 -16.95 -8.07
N ALA A 95 8.79 -15.64 -8.04
CA ALA A 95 10.10 -15.01 -8.17
C ALA A 95 10.08 -13.59 -7.59
N ARG A 96 11.21 -13.15 -7.03
CA ARG A 96 11.38 -11.76 -6.64
C ARG A 96 11.32 -10.83 -7.86
N VAL A 97 10.64 -9.70 -7.69
CA VAL A 97 10.49 -8.65 -8.70
C VAL A 97 11.67 -7.69 -8.65
N GLY A 98 12.00 -7.13 -9.80
CA GLY A 98 13.00 -6.10 -9.96
C GLY A 98 14.44 -6.60 -10.13
N ASP A 99 15.30 -5.64 -10.40
CA ASP A 99 16.75 -5.77 -10.39
C ASP A 99 17.37 -4.44 -9.92
N MET A 100 18.70 -4.31 -9.99
CA MET A 100 19.41 -3.10 -9.54
C MET A 100 19.44 -1.99 -10.62
N THR A 101 18.54 -2.02 -11.61
CA THR A 101 18.49 -1.07 -12.72
C THR A 101 17.14 -0.40 -12.84
N GLU A 102 17.12 0.82 -13.40
CA GLU A 102 15.89 1.55 -13.72
C GLU A 102 15.12 0.95 -14.91
N ASN A 103 15.70 -0.04 -15.60
CA ASN A 103 15.10 -0.72 -16.74
C ASN A 103 14.49 -2.08 -16.37
N ALA A 104 14.43 -2.43 -15.08
CA ALA A 104 13.79 -3.65 -14.64
C ALA A 104 12.35 -3.74 -15.13
N ALA A 105 11.93 -4.94 -15.50
CA ALA A 105 10.55 -5.18 -15.88
C ALA A 105 9.63 -5.03 -14.67
N SER A 106 8.48 -4.41 -14.86
CA SER A 106 7.45 -4.32 -13.84
C SER A 106 6.62 -5.61 -13.80
N LEU A 107 6.18 -6.00 -12.61
CA LEU A 107 5.20 -7.05 -12.43
C LEU A 107 3.81 -6.48 -12.75
N GLU A 108 3.14 -7.03 -13.75
CA GLU A 108 1.72 -6.75 -14.02
C GLU A 108 0.85 -7.68 -13.16
N ILE A 109 -0.17 -7.09 -12.54
CA ILE A 109 -1.13 -7.80 -11.70
C ILE A 109 -2.54 -7.45 -12.20
N PRO A 110 -3.28 -8.41 -12.79
CA PRO A 110 -4.68 -8.24 -13.12
C PRO A 110 -5.50 -8.00 -11.85
N ILE A 111 -6.45 -7.08 -11.93
CA ILE A 111 -7.29 -6.67 -10.79
C ILE A 111 -8.77 -6.93 -11.05
N LEU A 112 -9.28 -6.50 -12.21
CA LEU A 112 -10.71 -6.63 -12.52
C LEU A 112 -11.17 -8.10 -12.56
N GLY A 113 -12.25 -8.40 -11.87
CA GLY A 113 -12.85 -9.74 -11.84
C GLY A 113 -12.08 -10.75 -11.00
N ILE A 114 -11.05 -10.33 -10.26
CA ILE A 114 -10.28 -11.24 -9.38
C ILE A 114 -10.85 -11.20 -7.96
N GLY A 115 -11.26 -12.37 -7.45
CA GLY A 115 -11.85 -12.48 -6.11
C GLY A 115 -13.08 -11.57 -5.95
N PRO A 116 -13.12 -10.75 -4.89
CA PRO A 116 -14.26 -9.86 -4.63
C PRO A 116 -14.26 -8.55 -5.46
N VAL A 117 -13.25 -8.32 -6.32
CA VAL A 117 -13.19 -7.11 -7.14
C VAL A 117 -14.15 -7.23 -8.33
N PRO A 118 -15.05 -6.23 -8.55
CA PRO A 118 -15.94 -6.25 -9.71
C PRO A 118 -15.18 -6.34 -11.05
N ALA A 119 -15.75 -7.07 -12.01
CA ALA A 119 -15.14 -7.23 -13.33
C ALA A 119 -15.23 -5.98 -14.22
N THR A 120 -16.09 -5.03 -13.87
CA THR A 120 -16.32 -3.78 -14.62
C THR A 120 -16.66 -2.62 -13.68
N GLY A 121 -16.58 -1.40 -14.19
CA GLY A 121 -17.01 -0.21 -13.46
C GLY A 121 -16.06 0.28 -12.38
N VAL A 122 -14.88 -0.32 -12.23
CA VAL A 122 -13.85 0.10 -11.25
C VAL A 122 -12.86 1.04 -11.92
N GLY A 123 -12.66 2.21 -11.32
CA GLY A 123 -11.68 3.20 -11.78
C GLY A 123 -10.37 3.17 -11.03
N ALA A 124 -10.39 2.79 -9.74
CA ALA A 124 -9.21 2.71 -8.89
C ALA A 124 -9.39 1.67 -7.78
N VAL A 125 -8.30 1.29 -7.15
CA VAL A 125 -8.29 0.34 -6.03
C VAL A 125 -7.50 0.87 -4.85
N ALA A 126 -7.96 0.51 -3.64
CA ALA A 126 -7.23 0.69 -2.39
C ALA A 126 -6.53 -0.62 -2.03
N LEU A 127 -5.22 -0.57 -1.91
CA LEU A 127 -4.33 -1.71 -1.74
C LEU A 127 -3.52 -1.56 -0.46
N ASN A 128 -3.08 -2.68 0.09
CA ASN A 128 -1.89 -2.76 0.90
C ASN A 128 -0.82 -3.51 0.11
N VAL A 129 0.33 -2.88 -0.13
CA VAL A 129 1.44 -3.50 -0.86
C VAL A 129 2.58 -3.71 0.11
N THR A 130 3.05 -4.95 0.21
CA THR A 130 4.17 -5.31 1.09
C THR A 130 5.33 -5.81 0.25
N LEU A 131 6.51 -5.22 0.47
CA LEU A 131 7.78 -5.73 -0.04
C LEU A 131 8.47 -6.50 1.08
N THR A 132 8.94 -7.71 0.78
CA THR A 132 9.69 -8.54 1.72
C THR A 132 10.83 -9.26 1.02
N ASN A 133 11.73 -9.92 1.77
CA ASN A 133 12.90 -10.58 1.20
C ASN A 133 13.69 -9.63 0.28
N THR A 134 13.88 -8.40 0.76
CA THR A 134 14.41 -7.29 -0.03
C THR A 134 15.93 -7.35 -0.18
N SER A 135 16.41 -6.95 -1.37
CA SER A 135 17.80 -6.63 -1.63
C SER A 135 17.87 -5.29 -2.34
N ALA A 136 18.76 -4.41 -1.90
CA ALA A 136 18.89 -3.06 -2.42
C ALA A 136 20.37 -2.63 -2.45
N PRO A 137 20.75 -1.65 -3.29
CA PRO A 137 22.03 -0.94 -3.16
C PRO A 137 22.15 -0.24 -1.79
N ASP A 138 23.34 0.20 -1.41
CA ASP A 138 23.58 0.93 -0.15
C ASP A 138 22.71 2.18 -0.01
N ALA A 139 22.41 2.84 -1.12
CA ALA A 139 21.50 4.00 -1.17
C ALA A 139 20.02 3.65 -0.94
N GLY A 140 19.67 2.37 -0.81
CA GLY A 140 18.31 1.88 -0.69
C GLY A 140 17.68 1.50 -2.02
N GLY A 141 16.50 0.87 -1.94
CA GLY A 141 15.64 0.54 -3.07
C GLY A 141 14.27 1.18 -2.92
N TYR A 142 13.48 1.12 -3.98
CA TYR A 142 12.11 1.63 -3.95
C TYR A 142 11.18 0.84 -4.87
N ALA A 143 9.88 0.99 -4.64
CA ALA A 143 8.87 0.48 -5.56
C ALA A 143 7.87 1.57 -5.95
N THR A 144 7.39 1.45 -7.18
CA THR A 144 6.31 2.27 -7.74
C THR A 144 5.15 1.37 -8.12
N VAL A 145 3.95 1.69 -7.62
CA VAL A 145 2.69 1.04 -7.97
C VAL A 145 1.88 2.01 -8.83
N TYR A 146 1.47 1.57 -10.00
CA TYR A 146 0.85 2.47 -10.97
C TYR A 146 -0.06 1.70 -11.96
N PRO A 147 -1.00 2.36 -12.66
CA PRO A 147 -1.73 1.73 -13.77
C PRO A 147 -0.74 1.31 -14.84
N CYS A 148 -0.79 0.05 -15.31
CA CYS A 148 0.15 -0.44 -16.32
C CYS A 148 0.19 0.47 -17.55
N GLY A 149 1.40 0.81 -17.99
CA GLY A 149 1.70 1.79 -19.03
C GLY A 149 3.02 2.49 -18.76
N SER A 150 3.07 3.79 -19.02
CA SER A 150 4.26 4.59 -18.72
C SER A 150 4.48 4.72 -17.22
N ARG A 151 5.65 4.25 -16.73
CA ARG A 151 6.01 4.35 -15.32
C ARG A 151 6.20 5.82 -14.90
N PRO A 152 5.49 6.28 -13.85
CA PRO A 152 5.69 7.62 -13.31
C PRO A 152 7.00 7.70 -12.52
N ASN A 153 7.58 8.89 -12.44
CA ASN A 153 8.78 9.15 -11.62
C ASN A 153 8.38 9.43 -10.15
N THR A 154 7.84 8.43 -9.49
CA THR A 154 7.39 8.47 -8.09
C THR A 154 7.76 7.17 -7.38
N SER A 155 7.72 7.18 -6.04
CA SER A 155 7.82 5.96 -5.25
C SER A 155 6.68 5.88 -4.26
N ASN A 156 6.17 4.67 -4.04
CA ASN A 156 5.17 4.38 -3.01
C ASN A 156 5.80 3.73 -1.79
N LEU A 157 6.87 2.95 -1.96
CA LEU A 157 7.61 2.27 -0.91
C LEU A 157 9.10 2.53 -1.10
N ASN A 158 9.82 2.73 0.01
CA ASN A 158 11.28 2.79 0.02
C ASN A 158 11.78 1.77 1.03
N PHE A 159 12.88 1.08 0.73
CA PHE A 159 13.38 0.00 1.55
C PHE A 159 14.89 -0.11 1.54
N VAL A 160 15.43 -0.76 2.56
CA VAL A 160 16.81 -1.22 2.61
C VAL A 160 16.85 -2.74 2.50
N ALA A 161 18.01 -3.31 2.25
CA ALA A 161 18.19 -4.76 2.19
C ALA A 161 17.72 -5.44 3.49
N GLY A 162 17.03 -6.58 3.37
CA GLY A 162 16.50 -7.36 4.48
C GLY A 162 15.24 -6.75 5.16
N ALA A 163 14.71 -5.62 4.67
CA ALA A 163 13.51 -5.03 5.23
C ALA A 163 12.23 -5.75 4.75
N THR A 164 11.19 -5.71 5.59
CA THR A 164 9.79 -5.94 5.18
C THR A 164 9.04 -4.64 5.36
N VAL A 165 8.51 -4.09 4.27
CA VAL A 165 7.90 -2.75 4.27
C VAL A 165 6.52 -2.82 3.63
N PRO A 166 5.43 -2.61 4.39
CA PRO A 166 4.09 -2.41 3.85
C PRO A 166 3.82 -0.93 3.59
N ASN A 167 2.93 -0.64 2.66
CA ASN A 167 2.31 0.68 2.52
C ASN A 167 0.92 0.59 1.91
N ALA A 168 0.03 1.48 2.34
CA ALA A 168 -1.25 1.68 1.70
C ALA A 168 -1.06 2.46 0.39
N VAL A 169 -1.70 1.99 -0.66
CA VAL A 169 -1.64 2.61 -1.99
C VAL A 169 -3.04 2.69 -2.57
N VAL A 170 -3.42 3.88 -3.02
CA VAL A 170 -4.59 4.05 -3.89
C VAL A 170 -4.06 4.35 -5.29
N THR A 171 -4.48 3.55 -6.28
CA THR A 171 -4.00 3.69 -7.66
C THR A 171 -5.13 3.47 -8.66
N PRO A 172 -5.16 4.25 -9.77
CA PRO A 172 -6.03 3.92 -10.89
C PRO A 172 -5.68 2.56 -11.49
N LEU A 173 -6.61 2.00 -12.25
CA LEU A 173 -6.36 0.84 -13.08
C LEU A 173 -5.95 1.26 -14.50
N SER A 174 -5.16 0.42 -15.17
CA SER A 174 -4.91 0.55 -16.60
C SER A 174 -6.20 0.30 -17.41
N PRO A 175 -6.24 0.65 -18.70
CA PRO A 175 -7.37 0.30 -19.56
C PRO A 175 -7.68 -1.21 -19.63
N THR A 176 -6.69 -2.07 -19.34
CA THR A 176 -6.83 -3.52 -19.26
C THR A 176 -7.29 -4.02 -17.89
N GLY A 177 -7.47 -3.11 -16.90
CA GLY A 177 -7.89 -3.47 -15.55
C GLY A 177 -6.78 -4.01 -14.67
N SER A 178 -5.53 -3.66 -14.94
CA SER A 178 -4.33 -4.13 -14.23
C SER A 178 -3.62 -2.98 -13.51
N ILE A 179 -2.79 -3.34 -12.55
CA ILE A 179 -1.74 -2.48 -11.98
C ILE A 179 -0.37 -3.05 -12.28
N CYS A 180 0.64 -2.20 -12.29
CA CYS A 180 2.04 -2.59 -12.42
C CYS A 180 2.82 -2.22 -11.15
N VAL A 181 3.73 -3.11 -10.73
CA VAL A 181 4.65 -2.89 -9.62
C VAL A 181 6.08 -2.93 -10.16
N PHE A 182 6.73 -1.78 -10.16
CA PHE A 182 8.16 -1.67 -10.46
C PHE A 182 8.95 -1.73 -9.16
N VAL A 183 10.08 -2.40 -9.16
CA VAL A 183 11.01 -2.45 -8.01
C VAL A 183 12.42 -2.14 -8.48
N PHE A 184 13.00 -1.04 -7.99
CA PHE A 184 14.44 -0.79 -8.05
C PHE A 184 15.09 -1.46 -6.85
N GLY A 185 15.94 -2.44 -7.09
CA GLY A 185 16.35 -3.46 -6.14
C GLY A 185 15.62 -4.78 -6.42
N ARG A 186 15.54 -5.67 -5.44
CA ARG A 186 14.80 -6.93 -5.56
C ARG A 186 13.93 -7.17 -4.33
N ALA A 187 12.70 -7.60 -4.53
CA ALA A 187 11.79 -7.94 -3.44
C ALA A 187 10.78 -9.01 -3.86
N ASP A 188 10.30 -9.76 -2.89
CA ASP A 188 9.01 -10.41 -3.03
C ASP A 188 7.91 -9.35 -2.83
N VAL A 189 6.90 -9.42 -3.68
CA VAL A 189 5.76 -8.49 -3.71
C VAL A 189 4.51 -9.23 -3.26
N ILE A 190 3.83 -8.63 -2.27
CA ILE A 190 2.55 -9.11 -1.77
C ILE A 190 1.56 -7.97 -1.95
N VAL A 191 0.39 -8.24 -2.52
CA VAL A 191 -0.66 -7.23 -2.72
C VAL A 191 -1.97 -7.75 -2.17
N ASP A 192 -2.53 -7.00 -1.23
CA ASP A 192 -3.86 -7.23 -0.68
C ASP A 192 -4.77 -6.06 -1.11
N VAL A 193 -5.98 -6.36 -1.60
CA VAL A 193 -6.99 -5.37 -1.94
C VAL A 193 -7.92 -5.15 -0.76
N ASN A 194 -8.15 -3.86 -0.41
CA ASN A 194 -8.99 -3.44 0.70
C ASN A 194 -10.30 -2.77 0.24
N GLY A 195 -10.38 -2.41 -1.03
CA GLY A 195 -11.57 -1.80 -1.62
C GLY A 195 -11.33 -1.34 -3.05
N SER A 196 -12.42 -0.97 -3.70
CA SER A 196 -12.41 -0.41 -5.05
C SER A 196 -13.21 0.88 -5.11
N PHE A 197 -12.86 1.76 -6.03
CA PHE A 197 -13.59 2.97 -6.34
C PHE A 197 -14.27 2.82 -7.68
N LEU A 198 -15.56 3.07 -7.73
CA LEU A 198 -16.31 3.05 -8.98
C LEU A 198 -15.88 4.20 -9.90
N ALA A 199 -15.74 3.90 -11.18
CA ALA A 199 -15.36 4.89 -12.18
C ALA A 199 -16.40 6.04 -12.26
N GLY A 200 -15.90 7.28 -12.27
CA GLY A 200 -16.74 8.47 -12.37
C GLY A 200 -17.54 8.81 -11.11
N GLN A 201 -17.28 8.17 -9.97
CA GLN A 201 -17.97 8.43 -8.70
C GLN A 201 -16.98 8.78 -7.59
N GLY A 202 -17.24 9.90 -6.88
CA GLY A 202 -16.62 10.30 -5.61
C GLY A 202 -15.10 10.43 -5.57
N PHE A 203 -14.37 9.67 -6.37
CA PHE A 203 -12.92 9.69 -6.47
C PHE A 203 -12.48 9.82 -7.93
N ASN A 204 -11.68 10.84 -8.22
CA ASN A 204 -11.07 11.05 -9.55
C ASN A 204 -9.59 10.62 -9.48
N PRO A 205 -9.26 9.39 -9.91
CA PRO A 205 -7.91 8.90 -9.81
C PRO A 205 -6.97 9.59 -10.79
N LEU A 206 -5.75 9.88 -10.35
CA LEU A 206 -4.67 10.42 -11.15
C LEU A 206 -3.49 9.44 -11.17
N ALA A 207 -2.77 9.40 -12.28
CA ALA A 207 -1.47 8.76 -12.28
C ALA A 207 -0.55 9.46 -11.25
N PRO A 208 0.24 8.71 -10.46
CA PRO A 208 1.13 9.31 -9.47
C PRO A 208 2.00 10.40 -10.10
N THR A 209 1.91 11.60 -9.58
CA THR A 209 2.63 12.77 -10.08
C THR A 209 3.33 13.46 -8.92
N ARG A 210 4.63 13.74 -9.06
CA ARG A 210 5.38 14.52 -8.06
C ARG A 210 4.99 15.98 -8.16
N ILE A 211 4.38 16.51 -7.11
CA ILE A 211 3.97 17.92 -7.01
C ILE A 211 4.99 18.77 -6.25
N ALA A 212 5.87 18.12 -5.48
CA ALA A 212 6.87 18.80 -4.66
C ALA A 212 8.13 17.94 -4.50
N ASP A 213 9.32 18.57 -4.57
CA ASP A 213 10.61 17.94 -4.26
C ASP A 213 11.59 18.98 -3.75
N SER A 214 11.77 19.03 -2.43
CA SER A 214 12.63 20.02 -1.77
C SER A 214 14.12 19.90 -2.15
N ARG A 215 14.56 18.73 -2.62
CA ARG A 215 15.94 18.51 -3.10
C ARG A 215 16.24 19.34 -4.34
N ASN A 216 15.24 19.57 -5.19
CA ASN A 216 15.35 20.31 -6.45
C ASN A 216 14.93 21.78 -6.32
N GLY A 217 14.64 22.26 -5.11
CA GLY A 217 14.27 23.65 -4.85
C GLY A 217 12.88 24.06 -5.35
N ILE A 218 12.08 23.15 -5.86
CA ILE A 218 10.73 23.38 -6.38
C ILE A 218 9.79 23.89 -5.29
N ASP A 219 10.04 23.50 -4.03
CA ASP A 219 9.20 23.81 -2.87
C ASP A 219 9.59 25.06 -2.09
N ARG A 220 10.76 25.63 -2.33
CA ARG A 220 11.24 26.75 -1.49
C ARG A 220 10.36 27.99 -1.52
N LYS A 221 9.45 28.10 -2.49
CA LYS A 221 8.49 29.20 -2.60
C LYS A 221 7.12 28.91 -1.99
N SER A 222 6.74 27.64 -1.85
CA SER A 222 5.42 27.24 -1.32
C SER A 222 5.42 26.98 0.19
N THR A 223 6.59 26.75 0.83
CA THR A 223 6.72 26.51 2.26
C THR A 223 6.75 27.75 3.14
N ARG A 224 6.59 28.95 2.58
CA ARG A 224 6.27 30.12 3.39
C ARG A 224 4.79 30.04 3.80
N LEU A 225 4.52 29.25 4.83
CA LEU A 225 3.36 29.51 5.68
C LEU A 225 3.48 30.95 6.16
N ASN A 226 2.56 31.79 5.69
CA ASN A 226 2.45 33.16 6.14
C ASN A 226 2.18 33.16 7.65
N SER A 227 3.23 33.29 8.47
CA SER A 227 3.13 33.64 9.88
C SER A 227 2.92 35.15 10.02
N SER A 228 1.83 35.65 9.46
CA SER A 228 1.34 37.00 9.76
C SER A 228 0.04 36.88 10.53
N HIS A 229 0.16 36.58 11.80
CA HIS A 229 -0.83 36.96 12.78
C HIS A 229 -0.15 37.89 13.79
N THR A 230 -0.29 39.15 13.50
CA THR A 230 -0.25 40.23 14.51
C THR A 230 -1.59 40.25 15.22
#